data_55140069e5f2fc40704de91558a14013
#
_entry.id   55140069e5f2fc40704de91558a14013
#
_cell.length_a   1.000
_cell.length_b   1.000
_cell.length_c   1.000
_cell.angle_alpha   90.00
_cell.angle_beta   90.00
_cell.angle_gamma   90.00
#
_symmetry.space_group_name_H-M   'P 1'
#
loop_
_entity.id
_entity.type
_entity.pdbx_description
1 polymer ?
#
loop_
_entity_poly.entity_id
_entity_poly.type
_entity_poly.pdbx_seq_one_letter_code
_entity_poly.pdbx_strand_id
1 'polypeptide(L)'
;MLDLIAAYENYLVNVKQASGNTTVSYLRDIRQFAGWLRDAEEAELVDATQQNISDYLHRLATEGRSSATISRSLASLKNFFAYLVSAGFLRESPVQNVHVERGEKKLPQILTGREVELLLSQPACVDAKGYRDRAMLEVMYATGLRVSELIGLNVDDVSPVSYTHLTLPMT
;
A
#
# COMPACT_ATOMS: atom_id res chain seq x y z
N MET A 1 -15.84 19.49 17.88
CA MET A 1 -16.23 18.43 16.94
C MET A 1 -15.16 17.34 16.99
N LEU A 2 -15.52 16.09 17.24
CA LEU A 2 -14.53 15.01 17.33
C LEU A 2 -13.94 14.79 15.94
N ASP A 3 -12.62 14.83 15.82
CA ASP A 3 -11.97 14.50 14.54
C ASP A 3 -11.92 12.97 14.37
N LEU A 4 -12.90 12.44 13.64
CA LEU A 4 -13.07 11.01 13.40
C LEU A 4 -11.85 10.40 12.68
N ILE A 5 -11.17 11.19 11.84
CA ILE A 5 -9.98 10.74 11.13
C ILE A 5 -8.81 10.61 12.11
N ALA A 6 -8.62 11.56 13.02
CA ALA A 6 -7.59 11.48 14.05
C ALA A 6 -7.87 10.33 15.04
N ALA A 7 -9.13 10.12 15.41
CA ALA A 7 -9.52 8.98 16.25
C ALA A 7 -9.24 7.63 15.57
N TYR A 8 -9.49 7.54 14.26
CA TYR A 8 -9.19 6.36 13.47
C TYR A 8 -7.67 6.14 13.30
N GLU A 9 -6.89 7.20 13.12
CA GLU A 9 -5.43 7.13 13.09
C GLU A 9 -4.88 6.52 14.39
N ASN A 10 -5.36 7.01 15.52
CA ASN A 10 -4.99 6.46 16.84
C ASN A 10 -5.37 4.97 16.97
N TYR A 11 -6.55 4.58 16.49
CA TYR A 11 -6.97 3.17 16.44
C TYR A 11 -6.04 2.31 15.57
N LEU A 12 -5.68 2.79 14.37
CA LEU A 12 -4.79 2.05 13.48
C LEU A 12 -3.41 1.82 14.09
N VAL A 13 -2.86 2.84 14.75
CA VAL A 13 -1.50 2.79 15.33
C VAL A 13 -1.50 1.98 16.62
N ASN A 14 -2.37 2.30 17.58
CA ASN A 14 -2.26 1.80 18.94
C ASN A 14 -3.06 0.52 19.19
N VAL A 15 -4.15 0.29 18.46
CA VAL A 15 -5.00 -0.90 18.66
C VAL A 15 -4.73 -1.94 17.59
N LYS A 16 -4.76 -1.54 16.34
CA LYS A 16 -4.59 -2.46 15.20
C LYS A 16 -3.13 -2.73 14.85
N GLN A 17 -2.20 -1.91 15.35
CA GLN A 17 -0.76 -2.00 15.08
C GLN A 17 -0.44 -2.11 13.58
N ALA A 18 -1.16 -1.32 12.77
CA ALA A 18 -0.99 -1.30 11.33
C ALA A 18 0.38 -0.72 10.97
N SER A 19 1.00 -1.25 9.90
CA SER A 19 2.27 -0.69 9.42
C SER A 19 2.11 0.79 9.04
N GLY A 20 3.19 1.58 9.17
CA GLY A 20 3.18 3.01 8.83
C GLY A 20 2.69 3.27 7.39
N ASN A 21 3.10 2.44 6.43
CA ASN A 21 2.66 2.53 5.04
C ASN A 21 1.15 2.29 4.88
N THR A 22 0.60 1.32 5.63
CA THR A 22 -0.84 1.04 5.63
C THR A 22 -1.60 2.21 6.22
N THR A 23 -1.17 2.73 7.38
CA THR A 23 -1.79 3.87 8.06
C THR A 23 -1.83 5.10 7.15
N VAL A 24 -0.69 5.49 6.58
CA VAL A 24 -0.60 6.65 5.67
C VAL A 24 -1.50 6.46 4.45
N SER A 25 -1.52 5.27 3.85
CA SER A 25 -2.34 4.98 2.67
C SER A 25 -3.84 5.05 2.97
N TYR A 26 -4.27 4.46 4.10
CA TYR A 26 -5.67 4.47 4.52
C TYR A 26 -6.15 5.88 4.87
N LEU A 27 -5.38 6.62 5.64
CA LEU A 27 -5.72 8.00 5.99
C LEU A 27 -5.81 8.91 4.78
N ARG A 28 -4.92 8.74 3.81
CA ARG A 28 -4.98 9.48 2.55
C ARG A 28 -6.27 9.22 1.79
N ASP A 29 -6.64 7.93 1.64
CA ASP A 29 -7.87 7.55 0.92
C ASP A 29 -9.12 8.11 1.62
N ILE A 30 -9.16 8.05 2.96
CA ILE A 30 -10.29 8.57 3.74
C ILE A 30 -10.38 10.09 3.64
N ARG A 31 -9.25 10.80 3.74
CA ARG A 31 -9.23 12.27 3.57
C ARG A 31 -9.68 12.69 2.17
N GLN A 32 -9.30 11.93 1.14
CA GLN A 32 -9.77 12.19 -0.23
C GLN A 32 -11.28 11.99 -0.37
N PHE A 33 -11.82 10.91 0.20
CA PHE A 33 -13.25 10.67 0.22
C PHE A 33 -13.99 11.75 1.00
N ALA A 34 -13.53 12.12 2.20
CA ALA A 34 -14.14 13.15 3.04
C ALA A 34 -14.16 14.52 2.34
N GLY A 35 -13.07 14.89 1.64
CA GLY A 35 -13.02 16.10 0.83
C GLY A 35 -14.07 16.08 -0.27
N TRP A 36 -14.11 15.01 -1.05
CA TRP A 36 -15.11 14.88 -2.12
C TRP A 36 -16.55 14.89 -1.59
N LEU A 37 -16.81 14.16 -0.49
CA LEU A 37 -18.14 14.09 0.11
C LEU A 37 -18.64 15.47 0.55
N ARG A 38 -17.78 16.30 1.12
CA ARG A 38 -18.09 17.67 1.50
C ARG A 38 -18.31 18.57 0.30
N ASP A 39 -17.46 18.48 -0.71
CA ASP A 39 -17.47 19.39 -1.86
C ASP A 39 -18.59 19.07 -2.85
N ALA A 40 -18.95 17.80 -3.03
CA ALA A 40 -19.93 17.34 -4.00
C ALA A 40 -21.32 17.08 -3.41
N GLU A 41 -21.39 16.64 -2.16
CA GLU A 41 -22.61 16.17 -1.53
C GLU A 41 -23.02 16.99 -0.28
N GLU A 42 -22.19 17.99 0.11
CA GLU A 42 -22.38 18.81 1.31
C GLU A 42 -22.62 17.97 2.58
N ALA A 43 -22.05 16.77 2.64
CA ALA A 43 -22.27 15.78 3.70
C ALA A 43 -21.01 15.50 4.51
N GLU A 44 -21.19 15.06 5.75
CA GLU A 44 -20.11 14.63 6.63
C GLU A 44 -19.94 13.11 6.59
N LEU A 45 -18.77 12.60 7.06
CA LEU A 45 -18.43 11.18 7.03
C LEU A 45 -19.46 10.27 7.74
N VAL A 46 -20.14 10.80 8.76
CA VAL A 46 -21.18 10.06 9.51
C VAL A 46 -22.50 9.95 8.76
N ASP A 47 -22.74 10.84 7.80
CA ASP A 47 -23.95 10.90 6.99
C ASP A 47 -23.76 10.20 5.63
N ALA A 48 -22.55 9.65 5.39
CA ALA A 48 -22.23 8.98 4.14
C ALA A 48 -23.16 7.78 3.88
N THR A 49 -23.72 7.75 2.69
CA THR A 49 -24.61 6.68 2.22
C THR A 49 -23.87 5.70 1.31
N GLN A 50 -24.48 4.54 1.07
CA GLN A 50 -23.97 3.59 0.08
C GLN A 50 -23.85 4.21 -1.31
N GLN A 51 -24.79 5.10 -1.68
CA GLN A 51 -24.78 5.80 -2.96
C GLN A 51 -23.56 6.71 -3.08
N ASN A 52 -23.29 7.55 -2.06
CA ASN A 52 -22.11 8.43 -2.06
C ASN A 52 -20.80 7.63 -2.26
N ILE A 53 -20.68 6.46 -1.65
CA ILE A 53 -19.50 5.62 -1.82
C ILE A 53 -19.41 5.09 -3.25
N SER A 54 -20.54 4.63 -3.82
CA SER A 54 -20.57 4.14 -5.20
C SER A 54 -20.22 5.24 -6.20
N ASP A 55 -20.75 6.44 -6.02
CA ASP A 55 -20.51 7.60 -6.87
C ASP A 55 -19.04 8.06 -6.78
N TYR A 56 -18.47 8.05 -5.58
CA TYR A 56 -17.05 8.32 -5.39
C TYR A 56 -16.15 7.32 -6.13
N LEU A 57 -16.43 6.02 -6.03
CA LEU A 57 -15.66 4.99 -6.72
C LEU A 57 -15.82 5.08 -8.24
N HIS A 58 -17.03 5.40 -8.72
CA HIS A 58 -17.28 5.66 -10.14
C HIS A 58 -16.49 6.88 -10.63
N ARG A 59 -16.48 7.97 -9.86
CA ARG A 59 -15.65 9.14 -10.14
C ARG A 59 -14.17 8.77 -10.28
N LEU A 60 -13.61 7.98 -9.35
CA LEU A 60 -12.22 7.52 -9.46
C LEU A 60 -11.96 6.75 -10.75
N ALA A 61 -12.93 5.95 -11.21
CA ALA A 61 -12.83 5.23 -12.48
C ALA A 61 -12.84 6.18 -13.69
N THR A 62 -13.73 7.19 -13.69
CA THR A 62 -13.80 8.20 -14.77
C THR A 62 -12.58 9.12 -14.81
N GLU A 63 -11.93 9.36 -13.67
CA GLU A 63 -10.63 10.06 -13.58
C GLU A 63 -9.45 9.20 -14.08
N GLY A 64 -9.69 7.96 -14.55
CA GLY A 64 -8.65 7.06 -15.05
C GLY A 64 -7.79 6.40 -13.99
N ARG A 65 -8.25 6.32 -12.73
CA ARG A 65 -7.54 5.59 -11.68
C ARG A 65 -7.54 4.09 -11.97
N SER A 66 -6.43 3.43 -11.67
CA SER A 66 -6.33 1.99 -11.88
C SER A 66 -7.31 1.22 -10.99
N SER A 67 -7.78 0.05 -11.47
CA SER A 67 -8.65 -0.85 -10.69
C SER A 67 -8.04 -1.26 -9.35
N ALA A 68 -6.72 -1.38 -9.28
CA ALA A 68 -6.01 -1.64 -8.02
C ALA A 68 -6.14 -0.47 -7.03
N THR A 69 -6.05 0.79 -7.52
CA THR A 69 -6.24 1.99 -6.69
C THR A 69 -7.67 2.07 -6.18
N ILE A 70 -8.67 1.83 -7.03
CA ILE A 70 -10.08 1.85 -6.66
C ILE A 70 -10.39 0.76 -5.63
N SER A 71 -9.89 -0.46 -5.84
CA SER A 71 -10.05 -1.59 -4.91
C SER A 71 -9.40 -1.29 -3.54
N ARG A 72 -8.22 -0.65 -3.53
CA ARG A 72 -7.54 -0.24 -2.30
C ARG A 72 -8.36 0.85 -1.58
N SER A 73 -8.85 1.85 -2.30
CA SER A 73 -9.70 2.90 -1.74
C SER A 73 -10.97 2.33 -1.09
N LEU A 74 -11.64 1.39 -1.76
CA LEU A 74 -12.78 0.68 -1.17
C LEU A 74 -12.38 -0.10 0.09
N ALA A 75 -11.23 -0.78 0.11
CA ALA A 75 -10.74 -1.48 1.28
C ALA A 75 -10.45 -0.52 2.45
N SER A 76 -9.89 0.66 2.17
CA SER A 76 -9.67 1.71 3.16
C SER A 76 -10.99 2.19 3.77
N LEU A 77 -12.00 2.47 2.93
CA LEU A 77 -13.34 2.86 3.38
C LEU A 77 -14.03 1.76 4.19
N LYS A 78 -13.95 0.50 3.74
CA LYS A 78 -14.49 -0.65 4.50
C LYS A 78 -13.90 -0.72 5.91
N ASN A 79 -12.59 -0.53 6.03
CA ASN A 79 -11.91 -0.56 7.31
C ASN A 79 -12.32 0.61 8.21
N PHE A 80 -12.40 1.82 7.65
CA PHE A 80 -12.81 3.02 8.37
C PHE A 80 -14.25 2.93 8.88
N PHE A 81 -15.20 2.58 8.02
CA PHE A 81 -16.61 2.47 8.43
C PHE A 81 -16.84 1.31 9.40
N ALA A 82 -16.09 0.20 9.29
CA ALA A 82 -16.12 -0.85 10.31
C ALA A 82 -15.63 -0.34 11.67
N TYR A 83 -14.60 0.50 11.70
CA TYR A 83 -14.17 1.17 12.93
C TYR A 83 -15.27 2.08 13.47
N LEU A 84 -15.90 2.92 12.66
CA LEU A 84 -16.99 3.81 13.12
C LEU A 84 -18.17 3.04 13.73
N VAL A 85 -18.51 1.88 13.16
CA VAL A 85 -19.54 1.00 13.74
C VAL A 85 -19.07 0.41 15.07
N SER A 86 -17.84 -0.11 15.14
CA SER A 86 -17.30 -0.71 16.38
C SER A 86 -17.13 0.30 17.51
N ALA A 87 -16.86 1.56 17.17
CA ALA A 87 -16.74 2.66 18.12
C ALA A 87 -18.09 3.31 18.49
N GLY A 88 -19.21 2.85 17.91
CA GLY A 88 -20.56 3.33 18.21
C GLY A 88 -20.93 4.65 17.54
N PHE A 89 -20.14 5.15 16.60
CA PHE A 89 -20.46 6.36 15.83
C PHE A 89 -21.53 6.10 14.77
N LEU A 90 -21.62 4.86 14.27
CA LEU A 90 -22.63 4.44 13.29
C LEU A 90 -23.30 3.15 13.75
N ARG A 91 -24.58 2.96 13.36
CA ARG A 91 -25.31 1.71 13.60
C ARG A 91 -24.95 0.63 12.58
N GLU A 92 -24.78 1.04 11.33
CA GLU A 92 -24.50 0.16 10.19
C GLU A 92 -23.45 0.79 9.28
N SER A 93 -22.70 -0.07 8.59
CA SER A 93 -21.67 0.39 7.65
C SER A 93 -22.28 0.64 6.27
N PRO A 94 -22.14 1.84 5.69
CA PRO A 94 -22.67 2.14 4.36
C PRO A 94 -21.92 1.42 3.24
N VAL A 95 -20.81 0.75 3.54
CA VAL A 95 -19.93 0.06 2.54
C VAL A 95 -20.26 -1.42 2.41
N GLN A 96 -21.24 -1.95 3.16
CA GLN A 96 -21.47 -3.39 3.32
C GLN A 96 -21.71 -4.10 1.97
N ASN A 97 -22.50 -3.49 1.08
CA ASN A 97 -22.90 -4.07 -0.20
C ASN A 97 -22.20 -3.41 -1.41
N VAL A 98 -21.15 -2.63 -1.17
CA VAL A 98 -20.41 -2.00 -2.26
C VAL A 98 -19.33 -2.96 -2.78
N HIS A 99 -19.38 -3.22 -4.08
CA HIS A 99 -18.42 -4.04 -4.79
C HIS A 99 -17.82 -3.26 -5.96
N VAL A 100 -16.55 -3.51 -6.22
CA VAL A 100 -15.85 -2.99 -7.39
C VAL A 100 -15.51 -4.18 -8.27
N GLU A 101 -15.78 -4.07 -9.56
CA GLU A 101 -15.33 -5.05 -10.53
C GLU A 101 -13.80 -5.14 -10.48
N ARG A 102 -13.31 -6.34 -10.21
CA ARG A 102 -11.88 -6.59 -10.25
C ARG A 102 -11.46 -6.60 -11.72
N GLY A 103 -10.61 -5.67 -12.10
CA GLY A 103 -9.96 -5.74 -13.39
C GLY A 103 -9.25 -7.09 -13.59
N GLU A 104 -9.10 -7.49 -14.84
CA GLU A 104 -8.37 -8.71 -15.18
C GLU A 104 -7.00 -8.73 -14.50
N LYS A 105 -6.71 -9.80 -13.77
CA LYS A 105 -5.38 -10.04 -13.22
C LYS A 105 -4.43 -10.32 -14.37
N LYS A 106 -3.66 -9.32 -14.78
CA LYS A 106 -2.52 -9.56 -15.67
C LYS A 106 -1.53 -10.46 -14.94
N LEU A 107 -1.19 -11.58 -15.55
CA LEU A 107 -0.12 -12.44 -15.03
C LEU A 107 1.19 -11.62 -15.03
N PRO A 108 2.03 -11.77 -13.98
CA PRO A 108 3.34 -11.15 -13.98
C PRO A 108 4.13 -11.60 -15.20
N GLN A 109 4.78 -10.65 -15.87
CA GLN A 109 5.76 -11.00 -16.91
C GLN A 109 7.00 -11.54 -16.21
N ILE A 110 7.41 -12.73 -16.60
CA ILE A 110 8.61 -13.40 -16.08
C ILE A 110 9.75 -13.11 -17.04
N LEU A 111 10.85 -12.59 -16.51
CA LEU A 111 12.06 -12.40 -17.28
C LEU A 111 12.74 -13.75 -17.57
N THR A 112 13.23 -13.92 -18.77
CA THR A 112 14.07 -15.06 -19.12
C THR A 112 15.47 -14.92 -18.48
N GLY A 113 16.20 -16.01 -18.31
CA GLY A 113 17.57 -15.97 -17.76
C GLY A 113 18.46 -14.97 -18.49
N ARG A 114 18.37 -14.90 -19.84
CA ARG A 114 19.13 -13.94 -20.65
C ARG A 114 18.77 -12.49 -20.36
N GLU A 115 17.49 -12.19 -20.15
CA GLU A 115 17.05 -10.83 -19.78
C GLU A 115 17.51 -10.46 -18.38
N VAL A 116 17.54 -11.42 -17.45
CA VAL A 116 18.11 -11.21 -16.10
C VAL A 116 19.60 -10.91 -16.18
N GLU A 117 20.39 -11.70 -16.92
CA GLU A 117 21.81 -11.44 -17.12
C GLU A 117 22.07 -10.07 -17.73
N LEU A 118 21.27 -9.70 -18.74
CA LEU A 118 21.36 -8.38 -19.36
C LEU A 118 21.05 -7.27 -18.35
N LEU A 119 20.02 -7.44 -17.51
CA LEU A 119 19.66 -6.48 -16.46
C LEU A 119 20.78 -6.32 -15.44
N LEU A 120 21.35 -7.42 -14.96
CA LEU A 120 22.43 -7.41 -13.96
C LEU A 120 23.73 -6.81 -14.52
N SER A 121 23.94 -6.86 -15.83
CA SER A 121 25.11 -6.27 -16.49
C SER A 121 24.99 -4.78 -16.81
N GLN A 122 23.80 -4.16 -16.62
CA GLN A 122 23.60 -2.74 -16.95
C GLN A 122 24.48 -1.76 -16.14
N PRO A 123 24.70 -1.95 -14.82
CA PRO A 123 25.57 -1.03 -14.09
C PRO A 123 27.01 -1.14 -14.58
N ALA A 124 27.54 -0.02 -15.08
CA ALA A 124 28.94 0.07 -15.47
C ALA A 124 29.83 0.08 -14.21
N CYS A 125 30.65 -0.97 -14.02
CA CYS A 125 31.58 -1.09 -12.87
C CYS A 125 32.86 -0.29 -13.10
N VAL A 126 32.75 1.02 -13.34
CA VAL A 126 33.89 1.93 -13.56
C VAL A 126 34.18 2.82 -12.33
N ASP A 127 33.21 2.93 -11.43
CA ASP A 127 33.31 3.71 -10.18
C ASP A 127 32.62 2.99 -9.02
N ALA A 128 32.78 3.51 -7.82
CA ALA A 128 32.19 2.93 -6.60
C ALA A 128 30.66 2.82 -6.69
N LYS A 129 30.00 3.74 -7.40
CA LYS A 129 28.55 3.73 -7.59
C LYS A 129 28.13 2.54 -8.47
N GLY A 130 28.81 2.34 -9.58
CA GLY A 130 28.51 1.21 -10.50
C GLY A 130 28.68 -0.13 -9.81
N TYR A 131 29.77 -0.33 -9.06
CA TYR A 131 29.97 -1.55 -8.27
C TYR A 131 28.90 -1.76 -7.21
N ARG A 132 28.52 -0.71 -6.49
CA ARG A 132 27.43 -0.76 -5.50
C ARG A 132 26.10 -1.16 -6.15
N ASP A 133 25.74 -0.48 -7.24
CA ASP A 133 24.45 -0.68 -7.92
C ASP A 133 24.36 -2.12 -8.49
N ARG A 134 25.45 -2.64 -9.02
CA ARG A 134 25.54 -4.03 -9.45
C ARG A 134 25.41 -5.02 -8.30
N ALA A 135 26.12 -4.81 -7.21
CA ALA A 135 26.05 -5.65 -6.02
C ALA A 135 24.62 -5.68 -5.44
N MET A 136 23.94 -4.55 -5.39
CA MET A 136 22.54 -4.47 -4.96
C MET A 136 21.63 -5.32 -5.84
N LEU A 137 21.75 -5.24 -7.16
CA LEU A 137 20.95 -6.05 -8.09
C LEU A 137 21.24 -7.55 -7.95
N GLU A 138 22.50 -7.94 -7.85
CA GLU A 138 22.90 -9.34 -7.68
C GLU A 138 22.39 -9.92 -6.35
N VAL A 139 22.48 -9.16 -5.25
CA VAL A 139 21.95 -9.58 -3.95
C VAL A 139 20.42 -9.73 -4.01
N MET A 140 19.71 -8.77 -4.60
CA MET A 140 18.25 -8.88 -4.75
C MET A 140 17.85 -10.09 -5.59
N TYR A 141 18.55 -10.35 -6.67
CA TYR A 141 18.27 -11.50 -7.54
C TYR A 141 18.55 -12.84 -6.83
N ALA A 142 19.66 -12.93 -6.13
CA ALA A 142 20.06 -14.16 -5.43
C ALA A 142 19.16 -14.48 -4.21
N THR A 143 18.62 -13.47 -3.55
CA THR A 143 17.94 -13.62 -2.26
C THR A 143 16.42 -13.37 -2.31
N GLY A 144 15.95 -12.66 -3.34
CA GLY A 144 14.54 -12.22 -3.42
C GLY A 144 14.17 -11.12 -2.42
N LEU A 145 15.15 -10.45 -1.83
CA LEU A 145 14.92 -9.33 -0.91
C LEU A 145 14.15 -8.19 -1.57
N ARG A 146 13.24 -7.56 -0.80
CA ARG A 146 12.62 -6.30 -1.21
C ARG A 146 13.63 -5.16 -1.10
N VAL A 147 13.44 -4.12 -1.91
CA VAL A 147 14.33 -2.93 -1.88
C VAL A 147 14.45 -2.34 -0.47
N SER A 148 13.38 -2.27 0.29
CA SER A 148 13.39 -1.78 1.67
C SER A 148 14.20 -2.66 2.63
N GLU A 149 14.17 -3.97 2.43
CA GLU A 149 14.96 -4.94 3.20
C GLU A 149 16.44 -4.84 2.85
N LEU A 150 16.75 -4.72 1.55
CA LEU A 150 18.12 -4.51 1.08
C LEU A 150 18.75 -3.23 1.66
N ILE A 151 18.03 -2.11 1.65
CA ILE A 151 18.52 -0.83 2.17
C ILE A 151 18.74 -0.90 3.70
N GLY A 152 17.99 -1.74 4.40
CA GLY A 152 18.11 -1.96 5.84
C GLY A 152 19.23 -2.92 6.25
N LEU A 153 19.92 -3.57 5.30
CA LEU A 153 21.02 -4.50 5.64
C LEU A 153 22.23 -3.75 6.19
N ASN A 154 22.79 -4.31 7.26
CA ASN A 154 24.09 -3.92 7.80
C ASN A 154 25.17 -4.92 7.34
N VAL A 155 26.42 -4.54 7.48
CA VAL A 155 27.56 -5.39 7.09
C VAL A 155 27.54 -6.74 7.85
N ASP A 156 27.10 -6.72 9.09
CA ASP A 156 27.04 -7.93 9.95
C ASP A 156 25.91 -8.89 9.58
N ASP A 157 24.93 -8.44 8.77
CA ASP A 157 23.84 -9.28 8.27
C ASP A 157 24.28 -10.14 7.07
N VAL A 158 25.46 -9.88 6.52
CA VAL A 158 26.02 -10.59 5.34
C VAL A 158 27.25 -11.39 5.76
N SER A 159 27.16 -12.72 5.72
CA SER A 159 28.30 -13.59 5.95
C SER A 159 28.93 -14.04 4.61
N PRO A 160 30.16 -13.62 4.28
CA PRO A 160 30.81 -14.01 3.02
C PRO A 160 31.42 -15.43 3.04
N VAL A 161 31.39 -16.13 4.17
CA VAL A 161 32.24 -17.32 4.41
C VAL A 161 31.53 -18.65 4.23
N SER A 162 30.21 -18.72 4.22
CA SER A 162 29.50 -19.99 4.04
C SER A 162 28.09 -19.76 3.55
N TYR A 163 27.76 -20.31 2.39
CA TYR A 163 26.39 -20.48 1.89
C TYR A 163 25.41 -19.43 2.43
N THR A 164 25.19 -18.43 1.66
CA THR A 164 24.33 -17.26 1.91
C THR A 164 23.12 -17.51 2.81
N HIS A 165 23.30 -17.48 4.11
CA HIS A 165 22.24 -17.25 5.07
C HIS A 165 22.19 -15.75 5.38
N LEU A 166 21.23 -15.04 4.81
CA LEU A 166 20.89 -13.69 5.23
C LEU A 166 19.94 -13.82 6.43
N THR A 167 20.40 -13.38 7.59
CA THR A 167 19.50 -13.18 8.74
C THR A 167 18.83 -11.84 8.57
N LEU A 168 17.55 -11.85 8.17
CA LEU A 168 16.76 -10.63 8.13
C LEU A 168 16.46 -10.19 9.57
N PRO A 169 16.64 -8.89 9.90
CA PRO A 169 16.15 -8.37 11.18
C PRO A 169 14.63 -8.55 11.22
N MET A 170 14.16 -9.25 12.26
CA MET A 170 12.72 -9.37 12.52
C MET A 170 12.22 -8.01 13.03
N THR A 171 11.50 -7.28 12.18
CA THR A 171 10.75 -6.06 12.56
C THR A 171 9.29 -6.40 12.83
#